data_1fdc855150b1e63c39f7065a43989262
#
_entry.id   1fdc855150b1e63c39f7065a43989262
#
_cell.length_a   1.000
_cell.length_b   1.000
_cell.length_c   1.000
_cell.angle_alpha   90.00
_cell.angle_beta   90.00
_cell.angle_gamma   90.00
#
_symmetry.space_group_name_H-M   'P 1'
#
loop_
_entity.id
_entity.type
_entity.pdbx_description
1 polymer ?
#
loop_
_entity_poly.entity_id
_entity_poly.type
_entity_poly.pdbx_seq_one_letter_code
_entity_poly.pdbx_strand_id
1 'polypeptide(L)'
;LDVIEAYWARRIICNLPSNALNKVFATLHRDVLNHVTKAVGDTAPSYIDVLTYVLLKKGRSSVFPSDEEVRGDFKTRQVYKMPANARMFILERMENQDNNERHDVVKELTEKNITIEHIMPQTLSDKWKAALGEDWERIHEQYLHTMANLTLTGYNSQYSKLTFIEKRDMEKGFKDSA
;
A
#
# COMPACT_ATOMS: atom_id res chain seq x y z
N LEU A 1 8.35 -15.20 -5.93
CA LEU A 1 7.28 -14.21 -6.16
C LEU A 1 7.57 -12.92 -5.40
N ASP A 2 8.07 -12.95 -4.17
CA ASP A 2 8.25 -11.80 -3.28
C ASP A 2 9.04 -10.64 -3.89
N VAL A 3 10.12 -10.94 -4.63
CA VAL A 3 10.93 -9.92 -5.30
C VAL A 3 10.15 -9.18 -6.38
N ILE A 4 9.36 -9.92 -7.18
CA ILE A 4 8.52 -9.32 -8.25
C ILE A 4 7.40 -8.50 -7.64
N GLU A 5 6.80 -9.01 -6.58
CA GLU A 5 5.75 -8.33 -5.82
C GLU A 5 6.31 -7.04 -5.20
N ALA A 6 7.46 -7.11 -4.53
CA ALA A 6 8.12 -5.94 -3.96
C ALA A 6 8.45 -4.89 -5.04
N TYR A 7 8.94 -5.33 -6.21
CA TYR A 7 9.21 -4.42 -7.34
C TYR A 7 7.95 -3.70 -7.80
N TRP A 8 6.84 -4.43 -7.95
CA TRP A 8 5.56 -3.88 -8.38
C TRP A 8 4.95 -2.94 -7.34
N ALA A 9 4.91 -3.37 -6.06
CA ALA A 9 4.38 -2.60 -4.95
C ALA A 9 5.10 -1.26 -4.76
N ARG A 10 6.44 -1.28 -4.75
CA ARG A 10 7.27 -0.06 -4.63
C ARG A 10 6.96 0.93 -5.76
N ARG A 11 6.82 0.44 -6.99
CA ARG A 11 6.52 1.30 -8.14
C ARG A 11 5.12 1.93 -8.04
N ILE A 12 4.13 1.20 -7.53
CA ILE A 12 2.79 1.73 -7.29
C ILE A 12 2.81 2.81 -6.21
N ILE A 13 3.50 2.56 -5.10
CA ILE A 13 3.65 3.52 -4.02
C ILE A 13 4.32 4.80 -4.53
N CYS A 14 5.42 4.67 -5.27
CA CYS A 14 6.15 5.79 -5.87
C CYS A 14 5.48 6.37 -7.14
N ASN A 15 4.25 5.98 -7.44
CA ASN A 15 3.48 6.51 -8.59
C ASN A 15 4.18 6.38 -9.94
N LEU A 16 4.99 5.35 -10.13
CA LEU A 16 5.72 5.14 -11.38
C LEU A 16 4.82 4.52 -12.45
N PRO A 17 4.98 4.93 -13.71
CA PRO A 17 4.16 4.41 -14.81
C PRO A 17 4.28 2.89 -14.97
N SER A 18 3.14 2.22 -15.21
CA SER A 18 3.09 0.77 -15.40
C SER A 18 3.47 0.30 -16.81
N ASN A 19 3.49 1.20 -17.81
CA ASN A 19 3.78 0.88 -19.20
C ASN A 19 5.17 0.24 -19.42
N ALA A 20 6.15 0.57 -18.57
CA ALA A 20 7.47 -0.03 -18.60
C ALA A 20 7.48 -1.51 -18.18
N LEU A 21 6.50 -1.95 -17.36
CA LEU A 21 6.46 -3.31 -16.82
C LEU A 21 6.33 -4.38 -17.89
N ASN A 22 5.53 -4.13 -18.94
CA ASN A 22 5.38 -5.07 -20.04
C ASN A 22 6.73 -5.39 -20.71
N LYS A 23 7.58 -4.38 -20.90
CA LYS A 23 8.91 -4.55 -21.49
C LYS A 23 9.86 -5.27 -20.54
N VAL A 24 9.78 -4.95 -19.25
CA VAL A 24 10.60 -5.60 -18.22
C VAL A 24 10.25 -7.09 -18.14
N PHE A 25 8.99 -7.42 -17.97
CA PHE A 25 8.57 -8.82 -17.78
C PHE A 25 8.71 -9.68 -19.04
N ALA A 26 8.56 -9.09 -20.22
CA ALA A 26 8.77 -9.81 -21.49
C ALA A 26 10.21 -10.36 -21.65
N THR A 27 11.21 -9.73 -21.02
CA THR A 27 12.62 -10.13 -21.17
C THR A 27 13.25 -10.63 -19.87
N LEU A 28 12.60 -10.44 -18.73
CA LEU A 28 13.17 -10.64 -17.40
C LEU A 28 13.79 -12.03 -17.21
N HIS A 29 13.05 -13.10 -17.57
CA HIS A 29 13.54 -14.46 -17.44
C HIS A 29 14.81 -14.70 -18.29
N ARG A 30 14.83 -14.24 -19.53
CA ARG A 30 15.99 -14.33 -20.40
C ARG A 30 17.17 -13.53 -19.84
N ASP A 31 16.91 -12.34 -19.33
CA ASP A 31 17.95 -11.47 -18.73
C ASP A 31 18.57 -12.18 -17.51
N VAL A 32 17.75 -12.84 -16.68
CA VAL A 32 18.23 -13.64 -15.53
C VAL A 32 19.07 -14.82 -15.99
N LEU A 33 18.59 -15.64 -16.95
CA LEU A 33 19.32 -16.78 -17.45
C LEU A 33 20.70 -16.39 -18.04
N ASN A 34 20.78 -15.29 -18.77
CA ASN A 34 22.03 -14.79 -19.33
C ASN A 34 23.07 -14.44 -18.24
N HIS A 35 22.66 -14.13 -17.03
CA HIS A 35 23.57 -13.89 -15.90
C HIS A 35 23.90 -15.20 -15.17
N VAL A 36 22.93 -16.08 -14.95
CA VAL A 36 23.15 -17.39 -14.31
C VAL A 36 24.15 -18.23 -15.12
N THR A 37 23.99 -18.32 -16.44
CA THR A 37 24.85 -19.13 -17.32
C THR A 37 26.29 -18.63 -17.42
N LYS A 38 26.56 -17.37 -17.05
CA LYS A 38 27.90 -16.80 -17.02
C LYS A 38 28.64 -17.06 -15.71
N ALA A 39 27.93 -17.47 -14.67
CA ALA A 39 28.52 -17.78 -13.38
C ALA A 39 28.99 -19.26 -13.42
N VAL A 40 30.30 -19.48 -13.43
CA VAL A 40 30.92 -20.82 -13.46
C VAL A 40 31.50 -21.09 -12.08
N GLY A 41 31.14 -22.25 -11.46
CA GLY A 41 31.72 -22.75 -10.22
C GLY A 41 30.71 -23.05 -9.11
N ASP A 42 31.17 -23.65 -8.02
CA ASP A 42 30.35 -24.12 -6.89
C ASP A 42 29.66 -22.98 -6.09
N THR A 43 29.98 -21.73 -6.40
CA THR A 43 29.42 -20.53 -5.78
C THR A 43 28.46 -19.76 -6.69
N ALA A 44 27.86 -20.44 -7.68
CA ALA A 44 26.93 -19.81 -8.59
C ALA A 44 25.72 -19.22 -7.80
N PRO A 45 25.36 -17.93 -8.03
CA PRO A 45 24.24 -17.30 -7.34
C PRO A 45 22.92 -18.00 -7.68
N SER A 46 21.99 -18.03 -6.74
CA SER A 46 20.67 -18.58 -6.99
C SER A 46 19.91 -17.76 -8.03
N TYR A 47 18.91 -18.39 -8.68
CA TYR A 47 18.02 -17.68 -9.61
C TYR A 47 17.40 -16.43 -8.98
N ILE A 48 17.04 -16.50 -7.70
CA ILE A 48 16.43 -15.39 -6.95
C ILE A 48 17.43 -14.25 -6.77
N ASP A 49 18.70 -14.53 -6.45
CA ASP A 49 19.74 -13.51 -6.28
C ASP A 49 19.97 -12.77 -7.60
N VAL A 50 20.06 -13.52 -8.70
CA VAL A 50 20.23 -12.94 -10.04
C VAL A 50 19.00 -12.15 -10.46
N LEU A 51 17.78 -12.64 -10.18
CA LEU A 51 16.54 -11.91 -10.43
C LEU A 51 16.52 -10.56 -9.71
N THR A 52 16.88 -10.59 -8.43
CA THR A 52 16.97 -9.38 -7.60
C THR A 52 17.99 -8.40 -8.18
N TYR A 53 19.18 -8.89 -8.51
CA TYR A 53 20.23 -8.08 -9.14
C TYR A 53 19.77 -7.45 -10.45
N VAL A 54 19.16 -8.23 -11.34
CA VAL A 54 18.67 -7.75 -12.65
C VAL A 54 17.61 -6.66 -12.47
N LEU A 55 16.70 -6.81 -11.52
CA LEU A 55 15.66 -5.81 -11.23
C LEU A 55 16.27 -4.55 -10.61
N LEU A 56 17.21 -4.67 -9.67
CA LEU A 56 17.91 -3.54 -9.06
C LEU A 56 18.76 -2.73 -10.07
N LYS A 57 19.23 -3.37 -11.14
CA LYS A 57 19.98 -2.71 -12.21
C LYS A 57 19.10 -2.00 -13.24
N LYS A 58 17.77 -2.20 -13.19
CA LYS A 58 16.86 -1.44 -14.06
C LYS A 58 16.89 0.05 -13.68
N GLY A 59 16.91 0.89 -14.69
CA GLY A 59 16.95 2.34 -14.51
C GLY A 59 15.85 3.06 -15.31
N ARG A 60 15.84 4.39 -15.26
CA ARG A 60 14.86 5.25 -15.93
C ARG A 60 13.41 4.85 -15.56
N SER A 61 12.56 4.68 -16.58
CA SER A 61 11.14 4.29 -16.39
C SER A 61 10.94 2.89 -15.77
N SER A 62 12.00 2.07 -15.68
CA SER A 62 11.95 0.70 -15.13
C SER A 62 12.64 0.58 -13.77
N VAL A 63 12.95 1.68 -13.11
CA VAL A 63 13.69 1.71 -11.84
C VAL A 63 13.00 0.86 -10.77
N PHE A 64 13.79 0.22 -9.91
CA PHE A 64 13.38 -0.40 -8.67
C PHE A 64 13.53 0.65 -7.56
N PRO A 65 12.44 1.20 -7.01
CA PRO A 65 12.55 2.24 -5.99
C PRO A 65 13.26 1.75 -4.72
N SER A 66 14.11 2.59 -4.17
CA SER A 66 14.79 2.35 -2.90
C SER A 66 13.83 2.40 -1.72
N ASP A 67 14.27 1.92 -0.55
CA ASP A 67 13.50 2.00 0.70
C ASP A 67 13.22 3.45 1.10
N GLU A 68 14.16 4.33 0.85
CA GLU A 68 14.04 5.75 1.18
C GLU A 68 12.97 6.43 0.32
N GLU A 69 12.98 6.19 -0.99
CA GLU A 69 11.95 6.69 -1.91
C GLU A 69 10.56 6.17 -1.51
N VAL A 70 10.44 4.86 -1.26
CA VAL A 70 9.16 4.26 -0.84
C VAL A 70 8.66 4.85 0.46
N ARG A 71 9.52 5.00 1.48
CA ARG A 71 9.13 5.60 2.76
C ARG A 71 8.72 7.06 2.63
N GLY A 72 9.41 7.81 1.78
CA GLY A 72 9.07 9.20 1.50
C GLY A 72 7.71 9.33 0.85
N ASP A 73 7.50 8.61 -0.25
CA ASP A 73 6.29 8.69 -1.04
C ASP A 73 5.07 8.11 -0.32
N PHE A 74 5.22 7.01 0.43
CA PHE A 74 4.11 6.36 1.13
C PHE A 74 3.43 7.26 2.16
N LYS A 75 4.19 8.16 2.82
CA LYS A 75 3.65 9.11 3.81
C LYS A 75 2.59 10.05 3.23
N THR A 76 2.74 10.40 1.95
CA THR A 76 1.86 11.37 1.27
C THR A 76 1.00 10.73 0.20
N ARG A 77 1.22 9.45 -0.12
CA ARG A 77 0.49 8.73 -1.15
C ARG A 77 -1.00 8.65 -0.83
N GLN A 78 -1.82 9.19 -1.72
CA GLN A 78 -3.27 9.14 -1.59
C GLN A 78 -3.80 7.75 -1.97
N VAL A 79 -3.61 6.77 -1.07
CA VAL A 79 -3.93 5.36 -1.28
C VAL A 79 -5.39 5.14 -1.66
N TYR A 80 -6.31 5.89 -1.05
CA TYR A 80 -7.74 5.78 -1.38
C TYR A 80 -8.08 6.12 -2.83
N LYS A 81 -7.32 7.03 -3.45
CA LYS A 81 -7.51 7.44 -4.85
C LYS A 81 -6.80 6.56 -5.88
N MET A 82 -6.05 5.56 -5.44
CA MET A 82 -5.41 4.61 -6.35
C MET A 82 -6.47 3.76 -7.10
N PRO A 83 -6.09 3.16 -8.25
CA PRO A 83 -6.91 2.12 -8.88
C PRO A 83 -7.30 1.04 -7.88
N ALA A 84 -8.51 0.51 -7.99
CA ALA A 84 -9.10 -0.39 -6.98
C ALA A 84 -8.20 -1.60 -6.65
N ASN A 85 -7.65 -2.25 -7.66
CA ASN A 85 -6.74 -3.40 -7.50
C ASN A 85 -5.46 -3.05 -6.72
N ALA A 86 -4.86 -1.90 -7.00
CA ALA A 86 -3.67 -1.43 -6.30
C ALA A 86 -3.96 -1.07 -4.84
N ARG A 87 -5.07 -0.38 -4.60
CA ARG A 87 -5.55 -0.05 -3.26
C ARG A 87 -5.85 -1.28 -2.44
N MET A 88 -6.61 -2.24 -3.00
CA MET A 88 -6.94 -3.51 -2.35
C MET A 88 -5.69 -4.31 -1.99
N PHE A 89 -4.72 -4.37 -2.89
CA PHE A 89 -3.43 -5.01 -2.62
C PHE A 89 -2.70 -4.39 -1.43
N ILE A 90 -2.60 -3.06 -1.37
CA ILE A 90 -1.92 -2.38 -0.26
C ILE A 90 -2.65 -2.64 1.07
N LEU A 91 -3.98 -2.51 1.08
CA LEU A 91 -4.78 -2.74 2.28
C LEU A 91 -4.66 -4.19 2.77
N GLU A 92 -4.72 -5.17 1.85
CA GLU A 92 -4.54 -6.59 2.19
C GLU A 92 -3.16 -6.86 2.80
N ARG A 93 -2.10 -6.27 2.23
CA ARG A 93 -0.74 -6.45 2.76
C ARG A 93 -0.56 -5.80 4.14
N MET A 94 -1.15 -4.64 4.36
CA MET A 94 -1.09 -3.97 5.66
C MET A 94 -1.87 -4.74 6.73
N GLU A 95 -3.06 -5.23 6.40
CA GLU A 95 -3.91 -6.00 7.33
C GLU A 95 -3.28 -7.33 7.73
N ASN A 96 -2.63 -8.00 6.78
CA ASN A 96 -2.07 -9.33 6.98
C ASN A 96 -0.57 -9.34 7.37
N GLN A 97 0.08 -8.19 7.56
CA GLN A 97 1.54 -8.13 7.72
C GLN A 97 2.02 -8.91 8.93
N ASP A 98 1.40 -8.74 10.08
CA ASP A 98 1.77 -9.35 11.35
C ASP A 98 0.69 -10.32 11.88
N ASN A 99 -0.23 -10.75 11.00
CA ASN A 99 -1.33 -11.61 11.36
C ASN A 99 -1.06 -13.07 10.94
N ASN A 100 -1.05 -13.98 11.90
CA ASN A 100 -0.91 -15.42 11.64
C ASN A 100 -2.20 -16.01 11.04
N GLU A 101 -3.35 -15.40 11.28
CA GLU A 101 -4.64 -15.76 10.70
C GLU A 101 -4.96 -14.79 9.55
N ARG A 102 -4.51 -15.14 8.35
CA ARG A 102 -4.69 -14.28 7.18
C ARG A 102 -6.16 -14.15 6.81
N HIS A 103 -6.59 -12.90 6.67
CA HIS A 103 -7.91 -12.55 6.17
C HIS A 103 -7.88 -12.34 4.65
N ASP A 104 -8.90 -12.84 3.94
CA ASP A 104 -9.10 -12.52 2.52
C ASP A 104 -9.76 -11.14 2.39
N VAL A 105 -8.97 -10.10 2.60
CA VAL A 105 -9.41 -8.70 2.55
C VAL A 105 -10.05 -8.36 1.20
N VAL A 106 -9.54 -8.93 0.10
CA VAL A 106 -10.07 -8.68 -1.24
C VAL A 106 -11.49 -9.21 -1.37
N LYS A 107 -11.73 -10.43 -0.88
CA LYS A 107 -13.06 -11.04 -0.85
C LYS A 107 -14.01 -10.23 0.04
N GLU A 108 -13.61 -9.93 1.26
CA GLU A 108 -14.43 -9.20 2.24
C GLU A 108 -14.83 -7.80 1.73
N LEU A 109 -13.91 -7.08 1.08
CA LEU A 109 -14.20 -5.80 0.43
C LEU A 109 -15.14 -5.95 -0.77
N THR A 110 -14.97 -7.02 -1.57
CA THR A 110 -15.80 -7.28 -2.75
C THR A 110 -17.23 -7.63 -2.36
N GLU A 111 -17.40 -8.44 -1.32
CA GLU A 111 -18.69 -8.84 -0.75
C GLU A 111 -19.32 -7.76 0.14
N LYS A 112 -18.60 -6.67 0.41
CA LYS A 112 -19.00 -5.55 1.27
C LYS A 112 -19.25 -5.95 2.73
N ASN A 113 -18.62 -7.02 3.19
CA ASN A 113 -18.60 -7.40 4.61
C ASN A 113 -17.79 -6.40 5.42
N ILE A 114 -16.70 -5.91 4.82
CA ILE A 114 -15.92 -4.78 5.32
C ILE A 114 -15.86 -3.67 4.28
N THR A 115 -15.58 -2.47 4.73
CA THR A 115 -15.40 -1.29 3.87
C THR A 115 -14.22 -0.46 4.35
N ILE A 116 -13.73 0.44 3.49
CA ILE A 116 -12.65 1.38 3.83
C ILE A 116 -13.30 2.56 4.56
N GLU A 117 -12.90 2.76 5.80
CA GLU A 117 -13.30 3.90 6.62
C GLU A 117 -12.23 4.97 6.61
N HIS A 118 -12.65 6.24 6.52
CA HIS A 118 -11.82 7.40 6.79
C HIS A 118 -11.90 7.76 8.27
N ILE A 119 -10.81 7.60 9.00
CA ILE A 119 -10.75 7.95 10.45
C ILE A 119 -11.15 9.41 10.62
N MET A 120 -10.50 10.32 9.93
CA MET A 120 -10.91 11.70 9.73
C MET A 120 -11.84 11.74 8.51
N PRO A 121 -13.14 12.09 8.67
CA PRO A 121 -14.14 11.87 7.64
C PRO A 121 -13.95 12.78 6.42
N GLN A 122 -14.48 12.35 5.27
CA GLN A 122 -14.40 13.12 4.03
C GLN A 122 -15.07 14.49 4.11
N THR A 123 -16.07 14.65 4.98
CA THR A 123 -16.69 15.95 5.29
C THR A 123 -16.55 16.20 6.76
N LEU A 124 -15.78 17.21 7.12
CA LEU A 124 -15.53 17.59 8.51
C LEU A 124 -16.74 18.25 9.16
N SER A 125 -17.07 17.82 10.37
CA SER A 125 -17.95 18.58 11.29
C SER A 125 -17.16 19.70 11.97
N ASP A 126 -17.88 20.64 12.59
CA ASP A 126 -17.24 21.72 13.34
C ASP A 126 -16.40 21.21 14.52
N LYS A 127 -16.81 20.07 15.14
CA LYS A 127 -16.01 19.37 16.15
C LYS A 127 -14.66 18.90 15.60
N TRP A 128 -14.64 18.37 14.37
CA TRP A 128 -13.40 17.94 13.71
C TRP A 128 -12.51 19.13 13.37
N LYS A 129 -13.08 20.22 12.82
CA LYS A 129 -12.32 21.44 12.52
C LYS A 129 -11.69 22.01 13.77
N ALA A 130 -12.45 22.08 14.87
CA ALA A 130 -11.94 22.54 16.15
C ALA A 130 -10.81 21.63 16.69
N ALA A 131 -10.94 20.30 16.54
CA ALA A 131 -9.92 19.35 16.98
C ALA A 131 -8.61 19.42 16.17
N LEU A 132 -8.70 19.77 14.88
CA LEU A 132 -7.55 19.94 13.98
C LEU A 132 -6.89 21.31 14.11
N GLY A 133 -7.60 22.31 14.70
CA GLY A 133 -7.09 23.64 14.89
C GLY A 133 -7.14 24.52 13.63
N GLU A 134 -6.38 25.63 13.64
CA GLU A 134 -6.39 26.62 12.56
C GLU A 134 -5.96 26.07 11.20
N ASP A 135 -5.09 25.06 11.21
CA ASP A 135 -4.56 24.41 10.00
C ASP A 135 -5.46 23.29 9.43
N TRP A 136 -6.72 23.18 9.88
CA TRP A 136 -7.59 22.05 9.56
C TRP A 136 -7.76 21.78 8.05
N GLU A 137 -7.84 22.83 7.23
CA GLU A 137 -7.98 22.69 5.76
C GLU A 137 -6.75 21.99 5.15
N ARG A 138 -5.56 22.48 5.50
CA ARG A 138 -4.29 21.93 5.02
C ARG A 138 -4.11 20.50 5.48
N ILE A 139 -4.39 20.19 6.74
CA ILE A 139 -4.29 18.85 7.32
C ILE A 139 -5.28 17.92 6.62
N HIS A 140 -6.53 18.34 6.44
CA HIS A 140 -7.56 17.55 5.78
C HIS A 140 -7.18 17.25 4.32
N GLU A 141 -6.77 18.23 3.55
CA GLU A 141 -6.36 18.05 2.16
C GLU A 141 -5.16 17.09 2.04
N GLN A 142 -4.17 17.27 2.90
CA GLN A 142 -2.93 16.51 2.87
C GLN A 142 -3.15 15.05 3.25
N TYR A 143 -3.92 14.75 4.30
CA TYR A 143 -3.97 13.41 4.90
C TYR A 143 -5.25 12.63 4.61
N LEU A 144 -6.32 13.27 4.13
CA LEU A 144 -7.63 12.63 3.97
C LEU A 144 -7.57 11.24 3.32
N HIS A 145 -6.82 11.10 2.24
CA HIS A 145 -6.79 9.89 1.43
C HIS A 145 -5.49 9.08 1.58
N THR A 146 -4.64 9.45 2.54
CA THR A 146 -3.41 8.70 2.84
C THR A 146 -3.69 7.47 3.68
N MET A 147 -2.76 6.50 3.68
CA MET A 147 -2.90 5.29 4.49
C MET A 147 -3.07 5.58 5.98
N ALA A 148 -2.45 6.66 6.49
CA ALA A 148 -2.56 7.06 7.89
C ALA A 148 -3.98 7.43 8.34
N ASN A 149 -4.89 7.70 7.40
CA ASN A 149 -6.28 8.05 7.67
C ASN A 149 -7.28 6.97 7.25
N LEU A 150 -6.82 5.79 6.85
CA LEU A 150 -7.67 4.71 6.37
C LEU A 150 -7.60 3.51 7.33
N THR A 151 -8.74 2.86 7.51
CA THR A 151 -8.85 1.58 8.20
C THR A 151 -9.92 0.72 7.54
N LEU A 152 -9.89 -0.58 7.81
CA LEU A 152 -10.92 -1.52 7.36
C LEU A 152 -11.91 -1.76 8.50
N THR A 153 -13.20 -1.79 8.20
CA THR A 153 -14.23 -2.03 9.21
C THR A 153 -15.53 -2.53 8.61
N GLY A 154 -16.25 -3.38 9.33
CA GLY A 154 -17.65 -3.75 9.04
C GLY A 154 -18.67 -2.73 9.58
N TYR A 155 -18.24 -1.72 10.32
CA TYR A 155 -19.11 -0.79 11.07
C TYR A 155 -19.10 0.65 10.55
N ASN A 156 -18.64 0.87 9.34
CA ASN A 156 -18.47 2.19 8.73
C ASN A 156 -19.72 3.10 8.86
N SER A 157 -20.91 2.55 8.63
CA SER A 157 -22.15 3.32 8.73
C SER A 157 -22.42 3.88 10.14
N GLN A 158 -21.87 3.24 11.18
CA GLN A 158 -22.03 3.66 12.57
C GLN A 158 -21.02 4.77 12.93
N TYR A 159 -19.88 4.82 12.28
CA TYR A 159 -18.83 5.82 12.55
C TYR A 159 -19.19 7.21 12.03
N SER A 160 -19.77 7.31 10.83
CA SER A 160 -20.27 8.56 10.25
C SER A 160 -19.29 9.75 10.48
N LYS A 161 -19.82 10.86 11.04
CA LYS A 161 -19.06 12.09 11.32
C LYS A 161 -18.57 12.19 12.77
N LEU A 162 -18.60 11.08 13.51
CA LEU A 162 -18.11 11.04 14.89
C LEU A 162 -16.63 11.47 14.94
N THR A 163 -16.23 12.10 16.02
CA THR A 163 -14.83 12.46 16.28
C THR A 163 -13.99 11.20 16.48
N PHE A 164 -12.66 11.33 16.45
CA PHE A 164 -11.77 10.19 16.69
C PHE A 164 -12.03 9.52 18.05
N ILE A 165 -12.23 10.32 19.10
CA ILE A 165 -12.49 9.81 20.45
C ILE A 165 -13.82 9.05 20.49
N GLU A 166 -14.88 9.59 19.87
CA GLU A 166 -16.18 8.93 19.78
C GLU A 166 -16.08 7.61 19.00
N LYS A 167 -15.39 7.57 17.84
CA LYS A 167 -15.16 6.34 17.06
C LYS A 167 -14.31 5.32 17.82
N ARG A 168 -13.33 5.78 18.57
CA ARG A 168 -12.46 4.91 19.35
C ARG A 168 -13.23 4.22 20.47
N ASP A 169 -14.02 4.97 21.23
CA ASP A 169 -14.58 4.55 22.52
C ASP A 169 -16.00 3.97 22.47
N MET A 170 -16.68 4.07 21.30
CA MET A 170 -17.99 3.45 21.13
C MET A 170 -17.90 1.91 21.17
N GLU A 171 -19.01 1.23 21.37
CA GLU A 171 -19.12 -0.21 21.21
C GLU A 171 -18.77 -0.60 19.77
N LYS A 172 -17.91 -1.59 19.58
CA LYS A 172 -17.31 -1.99 18.30
C LYS A 172 -16.54 -0.85 17.62
N GLY A 173 -15.98 0.05 18.43
CA GLY A 173 -15.10 1.14 18.01
C GLY A 173 -13.67 0.67 17.73
N PHE A 174 -12.80 1.62 17.43
CA PHE A 174 -11.41 1.29 17.04
C PHE A 174 -10.62 0.56 18.12
N LYS A 175 -10.93 0.74 19.41
CA LYS A 175 -10.25 0.01 20.49
C LYS A 175 -10.68 -1.47 20.61
N ASP A 176 -11.84 -1.82 20.02
CA ASP A 176 -12.38 -3.17 20.04
C ASP A 176 -12.04 -3.92 18.72
N SER A 177 -11.46 -3.21 17.74
CA SER A 177 -10.97 -3.78 16.49
C SER A 177 -9.55 -4.29 16.72
N ALA A 178 -9.39 -5.60 16.77
CA ALA A 178 -8.09 -6.25 16.84
C ALA A 178 -7.55 -6.50 15.44
#